data_ac54463e20b3fda8dfdd881a193bb0c7
#
_entry.id   ac54463e20b3fda8dfdd881a193bb0c7
#
_cell.length_a   1.000
_cell.length_b   1.000
_cell.length_c   1.000
_cell.angle_alpha   90.00
_cell.angle_beta   90.00
_cell.angle_gamma   90.00
#
_symmetry.space_group_name_H-M   'P 1'
#
loop_
_entity.id
_entity.type
_entity.pdbx_description
1 polymer ?
#
loop_
_entity_poly.entity_id
_entity_poly.type
_entity_poly.pdbx_seq_one_letter_code
_entity_poly.pdbx_strand_id
1 'polypeptide(L)'
;TDALTDFSDLLPTFAELGGAKLPANLVLDGKSVAQVMLGKAADSPREWIMALGHGAAKLDAKGVRGVDDYADRVIRDKRYKVWIEPNRKISAFYDLQEDPLERNNLLGSQLSDPAKKSLAKFLDVMKTMPADDARPQYRPRKALPWDKTLSADKNSSSGKSRPNRRRG
;
A
#
# COMPACT_ATOMS: atom_id res chain seq x y z
N THR A 1 13.33 12.97 -10.45
CA THR A 1 12.19 12.40 -11.19
C THR A 1 10.96 12.29 -10.29
N ASP A 2 9.80 12.38 -10.87
CA ASP A 2 8.47 12.14 -10.27
C ASP A 2 7.88 10.78 -10.69
N ALA A 3 8.72 9.91 -11.26
CA ALA A 3 8.33 8.58 -11.70
C ALA A 3 7.73 7.78 -10.54
N LEU A 4 6.59 7.14 -10.77
CA LEU A 4 5.95 6.27 -9.78
C LEU A 4 6.82 5.05 -9.50
N THR A 5 7.07 4.78 -8.24
CA THR A 5 7.83 3.59 -7.78
C THR A 5 7.16 2.96 -6.57
N ASP A 6 7.36 1.67 -6.41
CA ASP A 6 6.87 0.87 -5.30
C ASP A 6 7.98 -0.06 -4.78
N PHE A 7 7.88 -0.53 -3.53
CA PHE A 7 8.86 -1.46 -2.98
C PHE A 7 8.97 -2.76 -3.77
N SER A 8 7.89 -3.21 -4.39
CA SER A 8 7.90 -4.39 -5.25
C SER A 8 8.79 -4.24 -6.48
N ASP A 9 9.12 -2.99 -6.88
CA ASP A 9 9.96 -2.67 -8.03
C ASP A 9 11.46 -2.92 -7.75
N LEU A 10 11.87 -3.01 -6.49
CA LEU A 10 13.30 -3.14 -6.13
C LEU A 10 13.90 -4.42 -6.68
N LEU A 11 13.22 -5.55 -6.55
CA LEU A 11 13.73 -6.84 -7.03
C LEU A 11 13.98 -6.85 -8.53
N PRO A 12 13.02 -6.54 -9.41
CA PRO A 12 13.26 -6.50 -10.85
C PRO A 12 14.26 -5.41 -11.24
N THR A 13 14.32 -4.30 -10.53
CA THR A 13 15.29 -3.22 -10.79
C THR A 13 16.72 -3.67 -10.50
N PHE A 14 16.97 -4.28 -9.35
CA PHE A 14 18.30 -4.77 -9.00
C PHE A 14 18.73 -5.94 -9.88
N ALA A 15 17.80 -6.82 -10.26
CA ALA A 15 18.09 -7.89 -11.21
C ALA A 15 18.53 -7.32 -12.56
N GLU A 16 17.82 -6.33 -13.10
CA GLU A 16 18.19 -5.67 -14.36
C GLU A 16 19.54 -4.95 -14.27
N LEU A 17 19.76 -4.16 -13.21
CA LEU A 17 21.03 -3.45 -13.01
C LEU A 17 22.22 -4.42 -12.84
N GLY A 18 22.01 -5.54 -12.19
CA GLY A 18 23.04 -6.59 -11.99
C GLY A 18 23.17 -7.58 -13.14
N GLY A 19 22.38 -7.43 -14.21
CA GLY A 19 22.39 -8.39 -15.34
C GLY A 19 21.87 -9.79 -14.97
N ALA A 20 21.12 -9.91 -13.87
CA ALA A 20 20.57 -11.17 -13.42
C ALA A 20 19.26 -11.49 -14.15
N LYS A 21 19.06 -12.78 -14.47
CA LYS A 21 17.79 -13.27 -15.03
C LYS A 21 16.89 -13.76 -13.90
N LEU A 22 15.71 -13.17 -13.79
CA LEU A 22 14.69 -13.66 -12.87
C LEU A 22 14.06 -14.96 -13.41
N PRO A 23 13.67 -15.90 -12.53
CA PRO A 23 12.97 -17.12 -12.95
C PRO A 23 11.69 -16.79 -13.72
N ALA A 24 11.46 -17.49 -14.85
CA ALA A 24 10.31 -17.23 -15.73
C ALA A 24 8.95 -17.55 -15.08
N ASN A 25 8.94 -18.39 -14.05
CA ASN A 25 7.75 -18.76 -13.28
C ASN A 25 7.52 -17.89 -12.05
N LEU A 26 8.34 -16.85 -11.85
CA LEU A 26 8.16 -15.91 -10.74
C LEU A 26 7.06 -14.91 -11.08
N VAL A 27 6.01 -14.88 -10.28
CA VAL A 27 4.98 -13.85 -10.36
C VAL A 27 5.49 -12.59 -9.65
N LEU A 28 5.63 -11.52 -10.39
CA LEU A 28 6.12 -10.24 -9.88
C LEU A 28 5.08 -9.14 -10.10
N ASP A 29 4.71 -8.47 -9.05
CA ASP A 29 3.93 -7.23 -9.12
C ASP A 29 4.81 -6.02 -9.47
N GLY A 30 6.11 -6.15 -9.22
CA GLY A 30 7.11 -5.12 -9.45
C GLY A 30 7.46 -4.92 -10.92
N LYS A 31 7.78 -3.69 -11.29
CA LYS A 31 8.28 -3.29 -12.61
C LYS A 31 9.63 -2.62 -12.44
N SER A 32 10.61 -3.01 -13.24
CA SER A 32 11.94 -2.40 -13.15
C SER A 32 11.89 -0.91 -13.47
N VAL A 33 12.55 -0.12 -12.65
CA VAL A 33 12.81 1.31 -12.85
C VAL A 33 14.29 1.60 -13.17
N ALA A 34 15.04 0.56 -13.51
CA ALA A 34 16.48 0.68 -13.81
C ALA A 34 16.78 1.70 -14.90
N GLN A 35 15.96 1.77 -15.95
CA GLN A 35 16.16 2.72 -17.04
C GLN A 35 15.97 4.18 -16.59
N VAL A 36 15.06 4.42 -15.63
CA VAL A 36 14.89 5.76 -15.03
C VAL A 36 16.09 6.08 -14.14
N MET A 37 16.56 5.13 -13.33
CA MET A 37 17.73 5.31 -12.46
C MET A 37 19.01 5.60 -13.26
N LEU A 38 19.14 5.01 -14.45
CA LEU A 38 20.26 5.23 -15.36
C LEU A 38 20.11 6.49 -16.23
N GLY A 39 19.02 7.25 -16.08
CA GLY A 39 18.74 8.43 -16.90
C GLY A 39 18.39 8.12 -18.36
N LYS A 40 18.07 6.86 -18.68
CA LYS A 40 17.75 6.40 -20.04
C LYS A 40 16.25 6.47 -20.35
N ALA A 41 15.41 6.58 -19.33
CA ALA A 41 13.97 6.82 -19.45
C ALA A 41 13.56 7.98 -18.55
N ALA A 42 12.62 8.79 -19.01
CA ALA A 42 12.08 9.92 -18.25
C ALA A 42 11.12 9.46 -17.16
N ASP A 43 10.43 8.32 -17.38
CA ASP A 43 9.37 7.83 -16.51
C ASP A 43 9.42 6.30 -16.29
N SER A 44 8.77 5.86 -15.24
CA SER A 44 8.63 4.44 -14.93
C SER A 44 7.53 3.80 -15.80
N PRO A 45 7.55 2.47 -15.97
CA PRO A 45 6.48 1.75 -16.66
C PRO A 45 5.19 1.63 -15.83
N ARG A 46 5.14 2.25 -14.63
CA ARG A 46 3.96 2.22 -13.77
C ARG A 46 2.99 3.35 -14.10
N GLU A 47 1.75 2.99 -14.29
CA GLU A 47 0.67 3.96 -14.43
C GLU A 47 -0.05 4.25 -13.10
N TRP A 48 0.12 3.38 -12.12
CA TRP A 48 -0.45 3.49 -10.78
C TRP A 48 0.35 2.69 -9.76
N ILE A 49 0.18 3.05 -8.49
CA ILE A 49 0.67 2.29 -7.34
C ILE A 49 -0.48 2.08 -6.36
N MET A 50 -0.36 1.03 -5.54
CA MET A 50 -1.34 0.69 -4.52
C MET A 50 -0.66 0.58 -3.15
N ALA A 51 -1.34 1.10 -2.12
CA ALA A 51 -1.00 0.83 -0.74
C ALA A 51 -2.14 0.09 -0.05
N LEU A 52 -1.78 -0.87 0.80
CA LEU A 52 -2.71 -1.64 1.60
C LEU A 52 -2.76 -1.09 3.01
N GLY A 53 -3.96 -0.89 3.54
CA GLY A 53 -4.19 -0.42 4.90
C GLY A 53 -4.24 -1.57 5.90
N HIS A 54 -3.19 -2.39 5.96
CA HIS A 54 -3.12 -3.44 6.96
C HIS A 54 -2.71 -2.89 8.32
N GLY A 55 -3.40 -3.37 9.36
CA GLY A 55 -2.87 -3.27 10.71
C GLY A 55 -1.55 -4.04 10.85
N ALA A 56 -0.76 -3.69 11.85
CA ALA A 56 0.46 -4.42 12.17
C ALA A 56 0.15 -5.90 12.43
N ALA A 57 1.01 -6.79 11.92
CA ALA A 57 0.92 -8.20 12.25
C ALA A 57 0.89 -8.39 13.77
N LYS A 58 -0.01 -9.23 14.27
CA LYS A 58 -0.12 -9.52 15.71
C LYS A 58 0.90 -10.57 16.08
N LEU A 59 1.73 -10.25 17.07
CA LEU A 59 2.66 -11.21 17.67
C LEU A 59 2.02 -11.77 18.94
N ASP A 60 1.87 -13.09 19.04
CA ASP A 60 1.42 -13.77 20.23
C ASP A 60 2.40 -14.91 20.60
N ALA A 61 2.11 -15.64 21.69
CA ALA A 61 2.94 -16.76 22.14
C ALA A 61 3.07 -17.90 21.10
N LYS A 62 2.22 -17.93 20.08
CA LYS A 62 2.23 -18.92 18.99
C LYS A 62 2.98 -18.45 17.75
N GLY A 63 3.46 -17.19 17.76
CA GLY A 63 4.20 -16.57 16.66
C GLY A 63 3.50 -15.37 16.05
N VAL A 64 3.92 -15.00 14.83
CA VAL A 64 3.34 -13.88 14.09
C VAL A 64 2.05 -14.34 13.41
N ARG A 65 0.96 -13.64 13.64
CA ARG A 65 -0.27 -13.79 12.87
C ARG A 65 -0.41 -12.62 11.90
N GLY A 66 -0.46 -12.93 10.62
CA GLY A 66 -0.88 -11.97 9.60
C GLY A 66 -2.36 -11.65 9.75
N VAL A 67 -2.76 -10.49 9.30
CA VAL A 67 -4.16 -10.14 9.08
C VAL A 67 -4.42 -10.37 7.60
N ASP A 68 -5.34 -11.26 7.28
CA ASP A 68 -5.72 -11.67 5.92
C ASP A 68 -7.10 -11.16 5.50
N ASP A 69 -7.68 -10.28 6.31
CA ASP A 69 -8.93 -9.60 5.98
C ASP A 69 -8.67 -8.49 4.97
N TYR A 70 -9.59 -8.33 4.01
CA TYR A 70 -9.54 -7.20 3.10
C TYR A 70 -9.65 -5.89 3.87
N ALA A 71 -8.58 -5.11 3.84
CA ALA A 71 -8.51 -3.81 4.52
C ALA A 71 -8.67 -2.66 3.52
N ASP A 72 -8.69 -1.43 4.05
CA ASP A 72 -8.67 -0.22 3.24
C ASP A 72 -7.50 -0.24 2.26
N ARG A 73 -7.72 0.29 1.08
CA ARG A 73 -6.69 0.41 0.05
C ARG A 73 -6.68 1.80 -0.53
N VAL A 74 -5.53 2.16 -1.03
CA VAL A 74 -5.32 3.38 -1.77
C VAL A 74 -4.74 3.02 -3.13
N ILE A 75 -5.31 3.55 -4.20
CA ILE A 75 -4.68 3.54 -5.52
C ILE A 75 -4.43 4.99 -5.92
N ARG A 76 -3.23 5.25 -6.41
CA ARG A 76 -2.90 6.55 -6.97
C ARG A 76 -2.12 6.44 -8.28
N ASP A 77 -2.29 7.42 -9.14
CA ASP A 77 -1.35 7.74 -10.20
C ASP A 77 -0.51 8.99 -9.81
N LYS A 78 0.12 9.64 -10.77
CA LYS A 78 0.92 10.84 -10.49
C LYS A 78 0.10 12.00 -9.92
N ARG A 79 -1.17 12.10 -10.32
CA ARG A 79 -2.01 13.24 -9.97
C ARG A 79 -3.18 12.88 -9.07
N TYR A 80 -3.84 11.77 -9.32
CA TYR A 80 -5.09 11.42 -8.63
C TYR A 80 -4.92 10.25 -7.67
N LYS A 81 -5.78 10.20 -6.65
CA LYS A 81 -5.78 9.17 -5.63
C LYS A 81 -7.21 8.81 -5.23
N VAL A 82 -7.45 7.51 -5.06
CA VAL A 82 -8.71 6.99 -4.48
C VAL A 82 -8.44 6.26 -3.18
N TRP A 83 -9.38 6.40 -2.25
CA TRP A 83 -9.52 5.56 -1.07
C TRP A 83 -10.61 4.52 -1.31
N ILE A 84 -10.32 3.27 -0.97
CA ILE A 84 -11.18 2.11 -1.17
C ILE A 84 -11.39 1.47 0.18
N GLU A 85 -12.63 1.40 0.62
CA GLU A 85 -13.03 0.77 1.89
C GLU A 85 -12.97 -0.77 1.81
N PRO A 86 -13.02 -1.47 2.95
CA PRO A 86 -13.06 -2.94 2.99
C PRO A 86 -14.21 -3.56 2.17
N ASN A 87 -15.34 -2.85 2.06
CA ASN A 87 -16.49 -3.25 1.23
C ASN A 87 -16.26 -3.01 -0.28
N ARG A 88 -15.05 -2.64 -0.69
CA ARG A 88 -14.63 -2.35 -2.07
C ARG A 88 -15.29 -1.12 -2.70
N LYS A 89 -15.88 -0.24 -1.91
CA LYS A 89 -16.41 1.03 -2.40
C LYS A 89 -15.35 2.12 -2.32
N ILE A 90 -15.33 2.99 -3.32
CA ILE A 90 -14.51 4.20 -3.26
C ILE A 90 -15.21 5.18 -2.31
N SER A 91 -14.50 5.58 -1.26
CA SER A 91 -14.97 6.54 -0.25
C SER A 91 -14.45 7.95 -0.47
N ALA A 92 -13.32 8.09 -1.18
CA ALA A 92 -12.77 9.40 -1.50
C ALA A 92 -11.97 9.37 -2.80
N PHE A 93 -11.93 10.52 -3.49
CA PHE A 93 -11.14 10.77 -4.69
C PHE A 93 -10.54 12.17 -4.62
N TYR A 94 -9.24 12.29 -4.81
CA TYR A 94 -8.50 13.52 -4.64
C TYR A 94 -7.64 13.84 -5.85
N ASP A 95 -7.44 15.13 -6.12
CA ASP A 95 -6.46 15.67 -7.05
C ASP A 95 -5.22 16.13 -6.25
N LEU A 96 -4.19 15.33 -6.19
CA LEU A 96 -3.00 15.59 -5.38
C LEU A 96 -2.14 16.76 -5.90
N GLN A 97 -2.36 17.19 -7.14
CA GLN A 97 -1.68 18.35 -7.70
C GLN A 97 -2.29 19.66 -7.18
N GLU A 98 -3.62 19.73 -7.14
CA GLU A 98 -4.36 20.92 -6.68
C GLU A 98 -4.58 20.89 -5.15
N ASP A 99 -4.67 19.68 -4.58
CA ASP A 99 -4.94 19.47 -3.16
C ASP A 99 -4.02 18.37 -2.58
N PRO A 100 -2.74 18.68 -2.35
CA PRO A 100 -1.77 17.71 -1.81
C PRO A 100 -2.07 17.29 -0.36
N LEU A 101 -2.96 18.00 0.32
CA LEU A 101 -3.36 17.70 1.70
C LEU A 101 -4.70 16.94 1.80
N GLU A 102 -5.28 16.56 0.65
CA GLU A 102 -6.48 15.72 0.57
C GLU A 102 -7.67 16.28 1.35
N ARG A 103 -7.90 17.58 1.27
CA ARG A 103 -8.98 18.28 2.00
C ARG A 103 -10.30 18.28 1.24
N ASN A 104 -10.26 18.17 -0.09
CA ASN A 104 -11.41 18.30 -0.99
C ASN A 104 -11.69 16.98 -1.70
N ASN A 105 -12.63 16.22 -1.15
CA ASN A 105 -13.08 14.99 -1.82
C ASN A 105 -13.88 15.34 -3.07
N LEU A 106 -13.43 14.88 -4.21
CA LEU A 106 -14.04 15.13 -5.53
C LEU A 106 -15.27 14.25 -5.82
N LEU A 107 -15.54 13.22 -5.00
CA LEU A 107 -16.74 12.40 -5.17
C LEU A 107 -18.00 13.25 -4.99
N GLY A 108 -18.92 13.12 -5.95
CA GLY A 108 -20.18 13.89 -5.95
C GLY A 108 -20.05 15.27 -6.58
N SER A 109 -18.86 15.72 -6.98
CA SER A 109 -18.67 16.96 -7.73
C SER A 109 -18.61 16.71 -9.24
N GLN A 110 -18.68 17.79 -10.03
CA GLN A 110 -18.45 17.73 -11.46
C GLN A 110 -16.96 17.49 -11.74
N LEU A 111 -16.62 16.30 -12.22
CA LEU A 111 -15.23 15.95 -12.52
C LEU A 111 -14.77 16.51 -13.86
N SER A 112 -13.53 16.98 -13.91
CA SER A 112 -12.83 17.28 -15.17
C SER A 112 -12.58 15.99 -15.98
N ASP A 113 -12.32 16.10 -17.28
CA ASP A 113 -12.07 14.93 -18.11
C ASP A 113 -10.81 14.14 -17.69
N PRO A 114 -9.68 14.78 -17.29
CA PRO A 114 -8.56 14.04 -16.71
C PRO A 114 -8.96 13.26 -15.43
N ALA A 115 -9.75 13.87 -14.55
CA ALA A 115 -10.21 13.21 -13.33
C ALA A 115 -11.11 12.00 -13.64
N LYS A 116 -12.05 12.14 -14.59
CA LYS A 116 -12.90 11.02 -15.05
C LYS A 116 -12.05 9.87 -15.61
N LYS A 117 -11.04 10.19 -16.42
CA LYS A 117 -10.13 9.19 -17.01
C LYS A 117 -9.36 8.43 -15.93
N SER A 118 -8.80 9.12 -14.94
CA SER A 118 -8.09 8.49 -13.83
C SER A 118 -9.03 7.66 -12.95
N LEU A 119 -10.21 8.16 -12.65
CA LEU A 119 -11.20 7.40 -11.87
C LEU A 119 -11.63 6.12 -12.60
N ALA A 120 -11.88 6.17 -13.92
CA ALA A 120 -12.20 5.00 -14.73
C ALA A 120 -11.04 3.98 -14.71
N LYS A 121 -9.78 4.43 -14.87
CA LYS A 121 -8.58 3.59 -14.75
C LYS A 121 -8.53 2.88 -13.39
N PHE A 122 -8.77 3.59 -12.28
CA PHE A 122 -8.77 2.99 -10.95
C PHE A 122 -9.90 1.97 -10.76
N LEU A 123 -11.08 2.24 -11.31
CA LEU A 123 -12.17 1.26 -11.31
C LEU A 123 -11.82 -0.01 -12.09
N ASP A 124 -11.10 0.12 -13.21
CA ASP A 124 -10.64 -1.04 -13.98
C ASP A 124 -9.55 -1.81 -13.22
N VAL A 125 -8.61 -1.13 -12.58
CA VAL A 125 -7.63 -1.78 -11.69
C VAL A 125 -8.34 -2.57 -10.59
N MET A 126 -9.36 -1.98 -9.95
CA MET A 126 -10.13 -2.67 -8.90
C MET A 126 -10.83 -3.95 -9.38
N LYS A 127 -11.25 -4.01 -10.63
CA LYS A 127 -11.87 -5.22 -11.21
C LYS A 127 -10.88 -6.38 -11.33
N THR A 128 -9.58 -6.08 -11.49
CA THR A 128 -8.52 -7.10 -11.59
C THR A 128 -8.07 -7.63 -10.23
N MET A 129 -8.43 -6.95 -9.15
CA MET A 129 -8.04 -7.35 -7.79
C MET A 129 -8.89 -8.52 -7.30
N PRO A 130 -8.29 -9.49 -6.58
CA PRO A 130 -9.04 -10.58 -5.95
C PRO A 130 -10.07 -10.02 -4.96
N ALA A 131 -11.13 -10.77 -4.72
CA ALA A 131 -12.18 -10.39 -3.79
C ALA A 131 -11.67 -10.28 -2.35
N ASP A 132 -10.79 -11.19 -1.96
CA ASP A 132 -10.18 -11.27 -0.64
C ASP A 132 -8.66 -11.20 -0.77
N ASP A 133 -8.00 -10.82 0.31
CA ASP A 133 -6.55 -10.94 0.39
C ASP A 133 -6.14 -12.41 0.38
N ALA A 134 -5.01 -12.71 -0.25
CA ALA A 134 -4.46 -14.04 -0.21
C ALA A 134 -4.20 -14.45 1.24
N ARG A 135 -4.71 -15.62 1.64
CA ARG A 135 -4.38 -16.18 2.95
C ARG A 135 -2.88 -16.33 3.05
N PRO A 136 -2.24 -15.79 4.09
CA PRO A 136 -0.81 -15.92 4.23
C PRO A 136 -0.46 -17.41 4.29
N GLN A 137 0.39 -17.88 3.39
CA GLN A 137 0.99 -19.21 3.46
C GLN A 137 2.00 -19.29 4.61
N TYR A 138 1.76 -18.50 5.64
CA TYR A 138 2.65 -18.35 6.76
C TYR A 138 2.42 -19.48 7.75
N ARG A 139 3.38 -20.39 7.84
CA ARG A 139 3.42 -21.35 8.95
C ARG A 139 4.05 -20.65 10.15
N PRO A 140 3.36 -20.57 11.30
CA PRO A 140 3.98 -20.05 12.50
C PRO A 140 5.30 -20.80 12.75
N ARG A 141 6.42 -20.11 12.75
CA ARG A 141 7.69 -20.70 13.14
C ARG A 141 7.87 -20.56 14.65
N LYS A 142 8.56 -21.51 15.25
CA LYS A 142 8.98 -21.39 16.65
C LYS A 142 9.80 -20.10 16.81
N ALA A 143 9.52 -19.32 17.84
CA ALA A 143 10.29 -18.12 18.15
C ALA A 143 11.78 -18.44 18.23
N LEU A 144 12.60 -17.65 17.58
CA LEU A 144 14.06 -17.76 17.64
C LEU A 144 14.58 -16.93 18.83
N PRO A 145 15.79 -17.23 19.35
CA PRO A 145 16.32 -16.56 20.55
C PRO A 145 16.38 -15.02 20.46
N TRP A 146 16.44 -14.48 19.25
CA TRP A 146 16.46 -13.03 18.98
C TRP A 146 15.09 -12.42 18.74
N ASP A 147 14.03 -13.24 18.64
CA ASP A 147 12.68 -12.72 18.57
C ASP A 147 12.29 -12.19 19.95
N LYS A 148 11.92 -10.90 20.05
CA LYS A 148 11.47 -10.33 21.32
C LYS A 148 10.16 -11.01 21.72
N THR A 149 10.23 -11.84 22.74
CA THR A 149 9.03 -12.29 23.44
C THR A 149 8.48 -11.11 24.21
N LEU A 150 7.29 -10.66 23.87
CA LEU A 150 6.53 -9.77 24.73
C LEU A 150 6.19 -10.59 25.98
N SER A 151 6.88 -10.30 27.08
CA SER A 151 6.56 -10.91 28.38
C SER A 151 5.10 -10.59 28.71
N ALA A 152 4.37 -11.60 29.21
CA ALA A 152 2.97 -11.50 29.60
C ALA A 152 2.69 -10.45 30.72
N ASP A 153 3.73 -9.83 31.26
CA ASP A 153 3.67 -8.99 32.47
C ASP A 153 3.34 -7.51 32.25
N LYS A 154 2.96 -7.08 31.03
CA LYS A 154 2.62 -5.66 30.81
C LYS A 154 1.12 -5.35 30.67
N ASN A 155 0.25 -6.23 31.12
CA ASN A 155 -1.20 -5.99 31.07
C ASN A 155 -1.80 -5.36 32.35
N SER A 156 -0.97 -4.82 33.27
CA SER A 156 -1.48 -4.27 34.54
C SER A 156 -1.27 -2.76 34.74
N SER A 157 -0.93 -2.00 33.70
CA SER A 157 -0.78 -0.55 33.90
C SER A 157 -1.16 0.29 32.67
N SER A 158 -2.44 0.37 32.36
CA SER A 158 -2.91 1.47 31.49
C SER A 158 -4.30 1.97 31.87
N GLY A 159 -4.45 2.34 33.11
CA GLY A 159 -5.56 3.14 33.60
C GLY A 159 -5.11 4.54 33.96
N LYS A 160 -4.44 5.31 33.08
CA LYS A 160 -4.28 6.74 33.27
C LYS A 160 -4.87 7.49 32.08
N SER A 161 -6.11 7.94 32.28
CA SER A 161 -6.79 8.93 31.47
C SER A 161 -5.94 10.18 31.34
N ARG A 162 -5.66 10.63 30.12
CA ARG A 162 -5.07 11.94 29.83
C ARG A 162 -6.06 13.05 30.20
N PRO A 163 -5.65 14.08 30.97
CA PRO A 163 -6.53 15.22 31.23
C PRO A 163 -6.73 16.02 29.95
N ASN A 164 -7.99 16.37 29.72
CA ASN A 164 -8.49 17.16 28.62
C ASN A 164 -7.91 18.59 28.74
N ARG A 165 -6.98 18.98 27.88
CA ARG A 165 -6.52 20.38 27.77
C ARG A 165 -7.58 21.17 26.97
N ARG A 166 -8.48 21.86 27.69
CA ARG A 166 -9.26 22.95 27.13
C ARG A 166 -8.31 24.07 26.72
N ARG A 167 -8.39 24.50 25.47
CA ARG A 167 -7.79 25.73 25.00
C ARG A 167 -8.76 26.86 25.39
N GLY A 168 -8.29 27.84 26.15
CA GLY A 168 -8.84 29.20 26.23
C GLY A 168 -8.29 30.02 25.05
#